data_f85a26d32851c43946be48c09d93c054
#
_entry.id   f85a26d32851c43946be48c09d93c054
#
_cell.length_a   1.000
_cell.length_b   1.000
_cell.length_c   1.000
_cell.angle_alpha   90.00
_cell.angle_beta   90.00
_cell.angle_gamma   90.00
#
_symmetry.space_group_name_H-M   'P 1'
#
loop_
_entity.id
_entity.type
_entity.pdbx_description
1 polymer ?
#
loop_
_entity_poly.entity_id
_entity_poly.type
_entity_poly.pdbx_seq_one_letter_code
_entity_poly.pdbx_strand_id
1 'polypeptide(L)'
;MKRIFIRHLGLFASTAVYLGCGADSATKPTGGFTGQIDVRYLSDITPALQTAVTTAAARWTRALSKNLGDFPLNLPANSCFAGQPPLNETHHNLLLLVSVAQIDGPGGALALTGVCRLSNRDTLPILSNTIFDRADLDSMDARGTLQGVVMHEMGHALGFVPNTYVSKLLSGGGTNDPFFSGITARSEFAKHGAWYSGVTVPLEDTRGLGPNDPHWRLSVFGDELMISVVGRGLKSPLSSITLGFFQDIGYNVDLSVADPYEVVPFFGGDRILPEGSLRNDFQETTPPKFVSPLVVR
;
A
#
# COMPACT_ATOMS: atom_id res chain seq x y z
N MET A 1 -1.84 -92.44 7.63
CA MET A 1 -2.48 -91.20 8.15
C MET A 1 -2.30 -90.12 7.08
N LYS A 2 -3.30 -89.84 6.24
CA LYS A 2 -3.27 -88.82 5.19
C LYS A 2 -4.12 -87.64 5.64
N ARG A 3 -3.54 -86.46 5.73
CA ARG A 3 -4.25 -85.20 6.02
C ARG A 3 -4.57 -84.55 4.67
N ILE A 4 -5.87 -84.29 4.46
CA ILE A 4 -6.38 -83.59 3.29
C ILE A 4 -6.33 -82.12 3.58
N PHE A 5 -5.71 -81.33 2.65
CA PHE A 5 -5.76 -79.87 2.64
C PHE A 5 -6.78 -79.40 1.62
N ILE A 6 -7.79 -78.66 2.08
CA ILE A 6 -8.81 -78.04 1.27
C ILE A 6 -8.23 -76.66 0.85
N ARG A 7 -8.12 -76.43 -0.45
CA ARG A 7 -7.75 -75.13 -1.00
C ARG A 7 -9.02 -74.29 -1.20
N HIS A 8 -9.09 -73.14 -0.54
CA HIS A 8 -10.10 -72.12 -0.85
C HIS A 8 -9.63 -71.28 -2.02
N LEU A 9 -10.41 -71.23 -3.08
CA LEU A 9 -10.22 -70.36 -4.26
C LEU A 9 -10.86 -69.02 -3.93
N GLY A 10 -10.05 -68.01 -3.65
CA GLY A 10 -10.49 -66.62 -3.48
C GLY A 10 -10.64 -65.93 -4.81
N LEU A 11 -11.87 -65.51 -5.11
CA LEU A 11 -12.23 -64.72 -6.29
C LEU A 11 -11.78 -63.26 -6.01
N PHE A 12 -10.76 -62.77 -6.72
CA PHE A 12 -10.40 -61.36 -6.70
C PHE A 12 -11.27 -60.61 -7.73
N ALA A 13 -12.20 -59.82 -7.28
CA ALA A 13 -12.89 -58.83 -8.07
C ALA A 13 -12.00 -57.59 -8.22
N SER A 14 -11.48 -57.38 -9.44
CA SER A 14 -10.72 -56.17 -9.80
C SER A 14 -11.70 -55.02 -10.02
N THR A 15 -11.78 -54.08 -9.06
CA THR A 15 -12.44 -52.81 -9.26
C THR A 15 -11.46 -51.84 -9.93
N ALA A 16 -11.72 -51.55 -11.20
CA ALA A 16 -11.01 -50.48 -11.93
C ALA A 16 -11.45 -49.13 -11.35
N VAL A 17 -10.53 -48.45 -10.70
CA VAL A 17 -10.70 -47.04 -10.29
C VAL A 17 -10.39 -46.17 -11.50
N TYR A 18 -11.41 -45.56 -12.09
CA TYR A 18 -11.25 -44.49 -13.08
C TYR A 18 -10.74 -43.23 -12.34
N LEU A 19 -9.46 -42.91 -12.51
CA LEU A 19 -8.92 -41.59 -12.17
C LEU A 19 -9.45 -40.60 -13.22
N GLY A 20 -10.51 -39.90 -12.86
CA GLY A 20 -10.97 -38.73 -13.58
C GLY A 20 -9.92 -37.62 -13.41
N CYS A 21 -9.30 -37.17 -14.50
CA CYS A 21 -8.59 -35.92 -14.57
C CYS A 21 -9.60 -34.78 -14.27
N GLY A 22 -9.69 -34.37 -13.02
CA GLY A 22 -10.34 -33.15 -12.64
C GLY A 22 -9.49 -32.00 -13.14
N ALA A 23 -10.08 -31.10 -13.92
CA ALA A 23 -9.48 -29.83 -14.28
C ALA A 23 -8.99 -29.13 -12.99
N ASP A 24 -7.74 -28.73 -12.97
CA ASP A 24 -7.17 -27.91 -11.92
C ASP A 24 -7.97 -26.61 -11.80
N SER A 25 -8.91 -26.62 -10.87
CA SER A 25 -9.45 -25.38 -10.32
C SER A 25 -8.27 -24.70 -9.62
N ALA A 26 -7.81 -23.61 -10.20
CA ALA A 26 -6.84 -22.74 -9.55
C ALA A 26 -7.29 -22.52 -8.10
N THR A 27 -6.60 -23.15 -7.18
CA THR A 27 -6.86 -23.02 -5.75
C THR A 27 -6.66 -21.54 -5.39
N LYS A 28 -7.78 -20.84 -5.19
CA LYS A 28 -7.81 -19.53 -4.55
C LYS A 28 -6.96 -19.65 -3.28
N PRO A 29 -5.93 -18.83 -3.11
CA PRO A 29 -5.15 -18.85 -1.87
C PRO A 29 -6.09 -18.51 -0.72
N THR A 30 -6.48 -19.52 0.05
CA THR A 30 -7.23 -19.36 1.30
C THR A 30 -6.25 -18.96 2.40
N GLY A 31 -5.66 -17.80 2.28
CA GLY A 31 -5.03 -17.09 3.38
C GLY A 31 -6.01 -16.03 3.84
N GLY A 32 -6.96 -16.41 4.69
CA GLY A 32 -7.93 -15.49 5.26
C GLY A 32 -7.20 -14.43 6.09
N PHE A 33 -6.83 -13.33 5.48
CA PHE A 33 -6.56 -12.09 6.19
C PHE A 33 -7.92 -11.55 6.66
N THR A 34 -8.20 -11.66 7.95
CA THR A 34 -9.34 -11.00 8.60
C THR A 34 -9.02 -9.52 8.85
N GLY A 35 -8.33 -8.87 7.92
CA GLY A 35 -7.82 -7.52 8.02
C GLY A 35 -8.53 -6.55 7.07
N GLN A 36 -8.19 -5.26 7.21
CA GLN A 36 -8.77 -4.16 6.43
C GLN A 36 -8.36 -4.16 4.95
N ILE A 37 -7.44 -5.02 4.52
CA ILE A 37 -6.82 -5.03 3.19
C ILE A 37 -6.87 -6.44 2.61
N ASP A 38 -7.63 -6.61 1.54
CA ASP A 38 -7.63 -7.82 0.73
C ASP A 38 -6.68 -7.62 -0.46
N VAL A 39 -5.63 -8.43 -0.55
CA VAL A 39 -4.63 -8.33 -1.61
C VAL A 39 -4.91 -9.33 -2.72
N ARG A 40 -4.89 -8.85 -3.96
CA ARG A 40 -4.99 -9.70 -5.16
C ARG A 40 -3.84 -9.39 -6.10
N TYR A 41 -3.10 -10.42 -6.47
CA TYR A 41 -2.01 -10.31 -7.43
C TYR A 41 -2.53 -10.51 -8.86
N LEU A 42 -2.14 -9.58 -9.75
CA LEU A 42 -2.56 -9.60 -11.17
C LEU A 42 -1.45 -10.10 -12.11
N SER A 43 -0.25 -10.31 -11.59
CA SER A 43 0.90 -10.84 -12.32
C SER A 43 1.68 -11.80 -11.44
N ASP A 44 2.64 -12.50 -12.03
CA ASP A 44 3.64 -13.22 -11.26
C ASP A 44 4.47 -12.25 -10.44
N ILE A 45 4.66 -12.57 -9.17
CA ILE A 45 5.44 -11.78 -8.21
C ILE A 45 6.53 -12.64 -7.58
N THR A 46 7.60 -11.98 -7.14
CA THR A 46 8.68 -12.67 -6.43
C THR A 46 8.23 -13.05 -5.01
N PRO A 47 8.78 -14.13 -4.40
CA PRO A 47 8.50 -14.47 -3.00
C PRO A 47 8.86 -13.33 -2.03
N ALA A 48 9.92 -12.56 -2.32
CA ALA A 48 10.32 -11.39 -1.54
C ALA A 48 9.23 -10.32 -1.54
N LEU A 49 8.71 -9.96 -2.73
CA LEU A 49 7.60 -8.99 -2.85
C LEU A 49 6.33 -9.51 -2.16
N GLN A 50 5.99 -10.79 -2.31
CA GLN A 50 4.84 -11.39 -1.63
C GLN A 50 4.96 -11.28 -0.11
N THR A 51 6.14 -11.58 0.43
CA THR A 51 6.43 -11.46 1.86
C THR A 51 6.31 -10.01 2.33
N ALA A 52 6.88 -9.06 1.58
CA ALA A 52 6.82 -7.65 1.90
C ALA A 52 5.38 -7.12 1.90
N VAL A 53 4.56 -7.49 0.91
CA VAL A 53 3.14 -7.10 0.83
C VAL A 53 2.34 -7.68 1.99
N THR A 54 2.54 -8.96 2.32
CA THR A 54 1.85 -9.61 3.45
C THR A 54 2.22 -8.95 4.77
N THR A 55 3.49 -8.65 4.97
CA THR A 55 4.00 -7.97 6.17
C THR A 55 3.45 -6.55 6.30
N ALA A 56 3.43 -5.80 5.21
CA ALA A 56 2.87 -4.46 5.17
C ALA A 56 1.37 -4.46 5.47
N ALA A 57 0.60 -5.34 4.84
CA ALA A 57 -0.84 -5.46 5.10
C ALA A 57 -1.12 -5.79 6.56
N ALA A 58 -0.36 -6.70 7.16
CA ALA A 58 -0.47 -7.03 8.58
C ALA A 58 -0.12 -5.82 9.49
N ARG A 59 0.89 -5.04 9.13
CA ARG A 59 1.32 -3.86 9.88
C ARG A 59 0.24 -2.77 9.85
N TRP A 60 -0.28 -2.45 8.67
CA TRP A 60 -1.36 -1.48 8.50
C TRP A 60 -2.66 -1.93 9.16
N THR A 61 -3.03 -3.22 9.07
CA THR A 61 -4.21 -3.77 9.74
C THR A 61 -4.14 -3.66 11.26
N ARG A 62 -2.95 -3.72 11.87
CA ARG A 62 -2.79 -3.46 13.32
C ARG A 62 -2.95 -1.98 13.66
N ALA A 63 -2.55 -1.10 12.76
CA ALA A 63 -2.59 0.34 13.00
C ALA A 63 -3.97 0.96 12.72
N LEU A 64 -4.66 0.46 11.70
CA LEU A 64 -5.91 1.04 11.20
C LEU A 64 -7.06 0.04 11.25
N SER A 65 -8.23 0.51 11.61
CA SER A 65 -9.48 -0.26 11.51
C SER A 65 -10.63 0.60 11.02
N LYS A 66 -11.48 0.02 10.19
CA LYS A 66 -12.73 0.65 9.74
C LYS A 66 -13.66 -0.41 9.18
N ASN A 67 -14.90 -0.37 9.57
CA ASN A 67 -15.92 -1.15 8.90
C ASN A 67 -16.40 -0.37 7.67
N LEU A 68 -15.89 -0.73 6.50
CA LEU A 68 -16.29 -0.12 5.23
C LEU A 68 -17.69 -0.58 4.78
N GLY A 69 -18.22 -1.65 5.41
CA GLY A 69 -19.47 -2.30 5.02
C GLY A 69 -19.33 -3.05 3.70
N ASP A 70 -20.43 -3.66 3.29
CA ASP A 70 -20.49 -4.37 2.02
C ASP A 70 -20.59 -3.38 0.87
N PHE A 71 -19.75 -3.55 -0.16
CA PHE A 71 -19.82 -2.77 -1.37
C PHE A 71 -19.67 -3.65 -2.61
N PRO A 72 -20.57 -3.53 -3.59
CA PRO A 72 -20.44 -4.23 -4.85
C PRO A 72 -19.40 -3.54 -5.73
N LEU A 73 -18.48 -4.33 -6.27
CA LEU A 73 -17.59 -3.92 -7.36
C LEU A 73 -18.10 -4.53 -8.65
N ASN A 74 -18.76 -3.74 -9.47
CA ASN A 74 -19.21 -4.12 -10.80
C ASN A 74 -18.52 -3.21 -11.83
N LEU A 75 -17.31 -3.62 -12.23
CA LEU A 75 -16.42 -2.83 -13.06
C LEU A 75 -16.00 -3.60 -14.30
N PRO A 76 -16.17 -3.06 -15.50
CA PRO A 76 -15.55 -3.60 -16.71
C PRO A 76 -14.02 -3.64 -16.57
N ALA A 77 -13.37 -4.46 -17.39
CA ALA A 77 -11.92 -4.47 -17.48
C ALA A 77 -11.39 -3.06 -17.84
N ASN A 78 -10.21 -2.72 -17.33
CA ASN A 78 -9.51 -1.46 -17.57
C ASN A 78 -10.30 -0.19 -17.15
N SER A 79 -11.25 -0.32 -16.24
CA SER A 79 -12.03 0.82 -15.74
C SER A 79 -11.21 1.76 -14.86
N CYS A 80 -10.18 1.25 -14.20
CA CYS A 80 -9.33 1.98 -13.26
C CYS A 80 -7.94 2.22 -13.83
N PHE A 81 -7.32 1.17 -14.37
CA PHE A 81 -5.97 1.19 -14.94
C PHE A 81 -5.85 0.10 -16.00
N ALA A 82 -4.84 0.23 -16.86
CA ALA A 82 -4.56 -0.76 -17.90
C ALA A 82 -4.19 -2.11 -17.28
N GLY A 83 -4.83 -3.19 -17.74
CA GLY A 83 -4.63 -4.53 -17.22
C GLY A 83 -5.51 -4.91 -16.01
N GLN A 84 -6.34 -4.00 -15.51
CA GLN A 84 -7.32 -4.35 -14.49
C GLN A 84 -8.36 -5.34 -15.07
N PRO A 85 -8.55 -6.51 -14.45
CA PRO A 85 -9.56 -7.46 -14.88
C PRO A 85 -10.97 -6.93 -14.59
N PRO A 86 -12.03 -7.46 -15.23
CA PRO A 86 -13.39 -7.16 -14.82
C PRO A 86 -13.60 -7.62 -13.37
N LEU A 87 -14.28 -6.82 -12.58
CA LEU A 87 -14.67 -7.15 -11.20
C LEU A 87 -16.19 -7.23 -11.14
N ASN A 88 -16.72 -8.33 -10.63
CA ASN A 88 -18.16 -8.53 -10.39
C ASN A 88 -18.32 -9.31 -9.09
N GLU A 89 -18.10 -8.63 -7.98
CA GLU A 89 -18.03 -9.25 -6.66
C GLU A 89 -18.35 -8.23 -5.56
N THR A 90 -18.66 -8.71 -4.36
CA THR A 90 -18.87 -7.87 -3.18
C THR A 90 -17.67 -7.99 -2.25
N HIS A 91 -17.16 -6.86 -1.80
CA HIS A 91 -16.08 -6.75 -0.83
C HIS A 91 -16.55 -6.06 0.45
N HIS A 92 -15.80 -6.28 1.54
CA HIS A 92 -16.02 -5.69 2.86
C HIS A 92 -14.83 -4.84 3.31
N ASN A 93 -13.67 -5.07 2.68
CA ASN A 93 -12.37 -4.43 2.98
C ASN A 93 -11.84 -3.74 1.74
N LEU A 94 -10.83 -2.89 1.89
CA LEU A 94 -10.07 -2.39 0.75
C LEU A 94 -9.56 -3.57 -0.09
N LEU A 95 -9.94 -3.62 -1.37
CA LEU A 95 -9.31 -4.51 -2.35
C LEU A 95 -8.09 -3.79 -2.94
N LEU A 96 -6.90 -4.31 -2.66
CA LEU A 96 -5.64 -3.84 -3.24
C LEU A 96 -5.20 -4.79 -4.36
N LEU A 97 -5.16 -4.29 -5.59
CA LEU A 97 -4.65 -5.02 -6.75
C LEU A 97 -3.15 -4.73 -6.88
N VAL A 98 -2.34 -5.77 -6.90
CA VAL A 98 -0.87 -5.66 -6.98
C VAL A 98 -0.37 -6.31 -8.25
N SER A 99 0.49 -5.61 -8.98
CA SER A 99 1.13 -6.11 -10.19
C SER A 99 2.58 -5.68 -10.29
N VAL A 100 3.32 -6.35 -11.18
CA VAL A 100 4.69 -6.00 -11.56
C VAL A 100 4.71 -5.75 -13.06
N ALA A 101 5.19 -4.59 -13.47
CA ALA A 101 5.31 -4.20 -14.86
C ALA A 101 6.61 -3.43 -15.11
N GLN A 102 6.94 -3.19 -16.36
CA GLN A 102 7.96 -2.22 -16.72
C GLN A 102 7.32 -0.82 -16.60
N ILE A 103 7.87 0.02 -15.71
CA ILE A 103 7.43 1.42 -15.58
C ILE A 103 8.37 2.31 -16.40
N ASP A 104 9.55 2.61 -15.90
CA ASP A 104 10.51 3.51 -16.56
C ASP A 104 11.96 2.99 -16.52
N GLY A 105 12.20 1.82 -15.92
CA GLY A 105 13.49 1.17 -15.86
C GLY A 105 14.27 1.44 -14.57
N PRO A 106 15.51 0.94 -14.47
CA PRO A 106 16.25 0.95 -13.23
C PRO A 106 16.49 2.35 -12.66
N GLY A 107 16.17 2.56 -11.38
CA GLY A 107 16.47 3.79 -10.64
C GLY A 107 15.54 4.96 -10.93
N GLY A 108 14.39 4.71 -11.56
CA GLY A 108 13.30 5.66 -11.73
C GLY A 108 12.22 5.51 -10.66
N ALA A 109 10.94 5.49 -11.07
CA ALA A 109 9.83 5.21 -10.19
C ALA A 109 9.85 3.74 -9.73
N LEU A 110 10.04 3.48 -8.44
CA LEU A 110 10.12 2.13 -7.88
C LEU A 110 8.77 1.41 -7.88
N ALA A 111 7.69 2.19 -7.70
CA ALA A 111 6.31 1.74 -7.77
C ALA A 111 5.37 2.91 -8.01
N LEU A 112 4.14 2.62 -8.38
CA LEU A 112 3.06 3.59 -8.57
C LEU A 112 1.79 3.07 -7.91
N THR A 113 1.17 3.87 -7.08
CA THR A 113 -0.10 3.54 -6.43
C THR A 113 -1.21 4.50 -6.80
N GLY A 114 -2.39 3.97 -7.08
CA GLY A 114 -3.58 4.75 -7.37
C GLY A 114 -4.82 4.25 -6.63
N VAL A 115 -5.63 5.18 -6.15
CA VAL A 115 -6.97 4.90 -5.62
C VAL A 115 -7.98 4.92 -6.76
N CYS A 116 -8.67 3.83 -6.98
CA CYS A 116 -9.63 3.67 -8.07
C CYS A 116 -11.07 3.99 -7.65
N ARG A 117 -11.47 3.53 -6.47
CA ARG A 117 -12.83 3.73 -5.95
C ARG A 117 -12.80 4.14 -4.49
N LEU A 118 -13.67 5.07 -4.14
CA LEU A 118 -13.93 5.48 -2.78
C LEU A 118 -15.31 5.00 -2.34
N SER A 119 -15.44 4.69 -1.05
CA SER A 119 -16.73 4.48 -0.40
C SER A 119 -17.59 5.76 -0.48
N ASN A 120 -18.86 5.63 -0.80
CA ASN A 120 -19.80 6.75 -0.80
C ASN A 120 -20.23 7.18 0.62
N ARG A 121 -19.91 6.37 1.63
CA ARG A 121 -20.29 6.62 3.02
C ARG A 121 -19.30 7.54 3.72
N ASP A 122 -18.02 7.25 3.59
CA ASP A 122 -16.92 7.87 4.34
C ASP A 122 -15.74 8.29 3.47
N THR A 123 -15.87 8.16 2.15
CA THR A 123 -14.86 8.55 1.14
C THR A 123 -13.48 7.90 1.30
N LEU A 124 -13.42 6.78 2.03
CA LEU A 124 -12.22 5.98 2.15
C LEU A 124 -12.05 5.05 0.94
N PRO A 125 -10.80 4.69 0.58
CA PRO A 125 -10.55 3.75 -0.50
C PRO A 125 -11.20 2.39 -0.28
N ILE A 126 -11.88 1.88 -1.33
CA ILE A 126 -12.43 0.51 -1.38
C ILE A 126 -11.80 -0.32 -2.50
N LEU A 127 -11.17 0.33 -3.47
CA LEU A 127 -10.38 -0.32 -4.51
C LEU A 127 -9.19 0.55 -4.86
N SER A 128 -7.99 -0.01 -4.73
CA SER A 128 -6.72 0.61 -5.09
C SER A 128 -5.85 -0.35 -5.89
N ASN A 129 -4.84 0.18 -6.56
CA ASN A 129 -3.84 -0.63 -7.24
C ASN A 129 -2.44 -0.11 -6.94
N THR A 130 -1.48 -1.04 -6.90
CA THR A 130 -0.05 -0.74 -6.86
C THR A 130 0.66 -1.54 -7.95
N ILE A 131 1.51 -0.86 -8.72
CA ILE A 131 2.36 -1.45 -9.75
C ILE A 131 3.80 -1.24 -9.32
N PHE A 132 4.58 -2.32 -9.19
CA PHE A 132 6.02 -2.25 -8.89
C PHE A 132 6.83 -2.32 -10.18
N ASP A 133 7.91 -1.51 -10.31
CA ASP A 133 8.79 -1.61 -11.45
C ASP A 133 9.61 -2.90 -11.38
N ARG A 134 9.47 -3.70 -12.44
CA ARG A 134 10.20 -4.95 -12.60
C ARG A 134 11.71 -4.76 -12.54
N ALA A 135 12.21 -3.63 -13.05
CA ALA A 135 13.63 -3.36 -13.16
C ALA A 135 14.30 -3.08 -11.81
N ASP A 136 13.52 -2.68 -10.80
CA ASP A 136 14.04 -2.29 -9.49
C ASP A 136 13.84 -3.32 -8.38
N LEU A 137 12.99 -4.34 -8.58
CA LEU A 137 12.64 -5.30 -7.53
C LEU A 137 13.85 -5.97 -6.88
N ASP A 138 14.77 -6.52 -7.69
CA ASP A 138 15.95 -7.23 -7.18
C ASP A 138 16.89 -6.26 -6.43
N SER A 139 17.00 -5.02 -6.90
CA SER A 139 17.83 -4.01 -6.27
C SER A 139 17.23 -3.51 -4.95
N MET A 140 15.91 -3.38 -4.88
CA MET A 140 15.20 -3.02 -3.64
C MET A 140 15.36 -4.12 -2.58
N ASP A 141 15.22 -5.39 -2.96
CA ASP A 141 15.40 -6.52 -2.05
C ASP A 141 16.85 -6.61 -1.56
N ALA A 142 17.83 -6.56 -2.46
CA ALA A 142 19.25 -6.59 -2.12
C ALA A 142 19.70 -5.43 -1.21
N ARG A 143 19.07 -4.28 -1.33
CA ARG A 143 19.35 -3.10 -0.48
C ARG A 143 18.56 -3.11 0.84
N GLY A 144 17.59 -4.02 1.00
CA GLY A 144 16.69 -4.07 2.15
C GLY A 144 15.67 -2.93 2.19
N THR A 145 15.40 -2.28 1.06
CA THR A 145 14.43 -1.16 0.97
C THR A 145 13.04 -1.60 0.54
N LEU A 146 12.89 -2.82 0.00
CA LEU A 146 11.63 -3.33 -0.53
C LEU A 146 10.47 -3.23 0.47
N GLN A 147 10.70 -3.60 1.73
CA GLN A 147 9.67 -3.52 2.77
C GLN A 147 9.20 -2.08 3.01
N GLY A 148 10.11 -1.11 3.03
CA GLY A 148 9.79 0.31 3.19
C GLY A 148 8.98 0.85 2.02
N VAL A 149 9.36 0.51 0.78
CA VAL A 149 8.60 0.88 -0.42
C VAL A 149 7.19 0.30 -0.38
N VAL A 150 7.03 -0.98 -0.09
CA VAL A 150 5.70 -1.62 -0.02
C VAL A 150 4.83 -1.01 1.08
N MET A 151 5.40 -0.69 2.25
CA MET A 151 4.69 0.01 3.32
C MET A 151 4.21 1.40 2.89
N HIS A 152 5.07 2.16 2.19
CA HIS A 152 4.79 3.49 1.65
C HIS A 152 3.64 3.45 0.63
N GLU A 153 3.76 2.58 -0.38
CA GLU A 153 2.73 2.41 -1.42
C GLU A 153 1.38 2.00 -0.84
N MET A 154 1.41 1.15 0.19
CA MET A 154 0.18 0.76 0.88
C MET A 154 -0.45 1.92 1.66
N GLY A 155 0.34 2.85 2.17
CA GLY A 155 -0.14 4.11 2.73
C GLY A 155 -0.92 4.94 1.71
N HIS A 156 -0.42 5.05 0.48
CA HIS A 156 -1.15 5.68 -0.63
C HIS A 156 -2.44 4.92 -0.97
N ALA A 157 -2.38 3.60 -1.05
CA ALA A 157 -3.55 2.76 -1.33
C ALA A 157 -4.66 2.93 -0.28
N LEU A 158 -4.30 3.19 0.97
CA LEU A 158 -5.20 3.45 2.10
C LEU A 158 -5.74 4.87 2.14
N GLY A 159 -5.27 5.78 1.29
CA GLY A 159 -5.83 7.11 1.17
C GLY A 159 -4.88 8.28 1.47
N PHE A 160 -3.58 8.03 1.63
CA PHE A 160 -2.59 9.10 1.69
C PHE A 160 -2.39 9.70 0.28
N VAL A 161 -3.48 10.25 -0.27
CA VAL A 161 -3.56 10.80 -1.63
C VAL A 161 -4.47 12.03 -1.66
N PRO A 162 -4.30 12.96 -2.62
CA PRO A 162 -5.23 14.07 -2.80
C PRO A 162 -6.55 13.55 -3.40
N ASN A 163 -7.48 13.18 -2.56
CA ASN A 163 -8.84 12.85 -2.95
C ASN A 163 -9.84 13.93 -2.49
N THR A 164 -11.11 13.78 -2.85
CA THR A 164 -12.15 14.79 -2.57
C THR A 164 -12.28 15.13 -1.08
N TYR A 165 -12.05 14.17 -0.18
CA TYR A 165 -12.11 14.42 1.27
C TYR A 165 -10.80 15.00 1.78
N VAL A 166 -9.67 14.38 1.45
CA VAL A 166 -8.33 14.84 1.87
C VAL A 166 -8.06 16.25 1.37
N SER A 167 -8.53 16.60 0.16
CA SER A 167 -8.38 17.95 -0.42
C SER A 167 -8.96 19.06 0.45
N LYS A 168 -9.95 18.76 1.31
CA LYS A 168 -10.50 19.74 2.27
C LYS A 168 -9.57 20.02 3.44
N LEU A 169 -8.64 19.10 3.72
CA LEU A 169 -7.63 19.20 4.77
C LEU A 169 -6.27 19.67 4.22
N LEU A 170 -6.17 19.82 2.89
CA LEU A 170 -5.00 20.34 2.22
C LEU A 170 -5.15 21.84 2.01
N SER A 171 -4.10 22.59 2.25
CA SER A 171 -4.03 24.03 2.05
C SER A 171 -2.70 24.44 1.45
N GLY A 172 -2.62 25.67 0.91
CA GLY A 172 -1.40 26.18 0.30
C GLY A 172 -1.05 25.54 -1.04
N GLY A 173 -1.97 24.82 -1.66
CA GLY A 173 -1.75 24.21 -2.96
C GLY A 173 -1.41 25.24 -4.06
N GLY A 174 -0.37 24.94 -4.85
CA GLY A 174 0.16 25.86 -5.86
C GLY A 174 1.06 26.96 -5.29
N THR A 175 1.31 26.94 -3.97
CA THR A 175 2.34 27.78 -3.32
C THR A 175 3.57 26.95 -3.04
N ASN A 176 4.63 27.58 -2.56
CA ASN A 176 5.85 26.92 -2.07
C ASN A 176 5.73 26.45 -0.61
N ASP A 177 4.53 26.49 -0.02
CA ASP A 177 4.29 26.09 1.37
C ASP A 177 2.94 25.35 1.53
N PRO A 178 2.74 24.19 0.89
CA PRO A 178 1.56 23.36 1.09
C PRO A 178 1.61 22.66 2.44
N PHE A 179 0.42 22.43 3.02
CA PHE A 179 0.31 21.77 4.32
C PHE A 179 -1.02 21.00 4.51
N PHE A 180 -0.96 20.07 5.45
CA PHE A 180 -2.12 19.33 5.93
C PHE A 180 -2.64 19.92 7.23
N SER A 181 -3.96 20.09 7.36
CA SER A 181 -4.61 20.80 8.45
C SER A 181 -5.40 19.90 9.41
N GLY A 182 -5.35 18.58 9.24
CA GLY A 182 -6.05 17.63 10.11
C GLY A 182 -5.64 17.76 11.57
N ILE A 183 -6.61 17.63 12.46
CA ILE A 183 -6.44 17.97 13.89
C ILE A 183 -5.49 16.99 14.57
N THR A 184 -5.64 15.69 14.31
CA THR A 184 -4.86 14.63 14.95
C THR A 184 -3.42 14.67 14.48
N ALA A 185 -3.19 14.72 13.15
CA ALA A 185 -1.83 14.82 12.61
C ALA A 185 -1.09 16.06 13.14
N ARG A 186 -1.77 17.21 13.22
CA ARG A 186 -1.21 18.43 13.80
C ARG A 186 -0.87 18.28 15.29
N SER A 187 -1.74 17.62 16.05
CA SER A 187 -1.51 17.36 17.47
C SER A 187 -0.29 16.45 17.67
N GLU A 188 -0.16 15.41 16.85
CA GLU A 188 1.00 14.52 16.90
C GLU A 188 2.28 15.25 16.48
N PHE A 189 2.23 16.05 15.40
CA PHE A 189 3.35 16.85 14.95
C PHE A 189 3.83 17.85 16.02
N ALA A 190 2.92 18.49 16.73
CA ALA A 190 3.23 19.44 17.80
C ALA A 190 3.99 18.81 18.99
N LYS A 191 3.89 17.50 19.20
CA LYS A 191 4.63 16.80 20.26
C LYS A 191 6.13 16.72 20.00
N HIS A 192 6.56 16.90 18.76
CA HIS A 192 7.98 16.84 18.35
C HIS A 192 8.77 18.14 18.56
N GLY A 193 8.14 19.19 19.12
CA GLY A 193 8.83 20.40 19.53
C GLY A 193 7.95 21.64 19.62
N ALA A 194 8.32 22.57 20.49
CA ALA A 194 7.57 23.80 20.72
C ALA A 194 7.48 24.73 19.49
N TRP A 195 8.38 24.58 18.54
CA TRP A 195 8.42 25.33 17.27
C TRP A 195 7.27 25.02 16.33
N TYR A 196 6.67 23.85 16.48
CA TYR A 196 5.55 23.40 15.65
C TYR A 196 4.19 23.56 16.33
N SER A 197 4.15 24.10 17.55
CA SER A 197 2.89 24.30 18.27
C SER A 197 1.97 25.26 17.52
N GLY A 198 0.80 24.82 17.17
CA GLY A 198 -0.17 25.58 16.40
C GLY A 198 0.06 25.59 14.88
N VAL A 199 1.11 24.95 14.38
CA VAL A 199 1.47 24.90 12.97
C VAL A 199 0.78 23.70 12.29
N THR A 200 0.46 23.86 11.02
CA THR A 200 0.01 22.81 10.12
C THR A 200 1.15 21.86 9.77
N VAL A 201 0.81 20.63 9.33
CA VAL A 201 1.82 19.63 8.99
C VAL A 201 2.33 19.88 7.56
N PRO A 202 3.64 20.18 7.37
CA PRO A 202 4.17 20.54 6.06
C PRO A 202 4.15 19.39 5.06
N LEU A 203 3.65 19.66 3.86
CA LEU A 203 3.69 18.77 2.71
C LEU A 203 4.87 19.10 1.77
N GLU A 204 5.22 18.19 0.88
CA GLU A 204 6.31 18.34 -0.08
C GLU A 204 6.10 19.56 -1.00
N ASP A 205 7.13 20.37 -1.18
CA ASP A 205 7.09 21.66 -1.90
C ASP A 205 8.13 21.77 -3.03
N THR A 206 9.10 20.87 -3.07
CA THR A 206 10.31 21.05 -3.88
C THR A 206 10.19 20.61 -5.34
N ARG A 207 9.13 19.90 -5.73
CA ARG A 207 9.02 19.26 -7.05
C ARG A 207 7.98 19.87 -7.97
N GLY A 208 7.34 20.96 -7.59
CA GLY A 208 6.38 21.67 -8.46
C GLY A 208 5.07 20.92 -8.72
N LEU A 209 4.85 19.75 -8.07
CA LEU A 209 3.65 18.96 -8.20
C LEU A 209 2.47 19.56 -7.42
N GLY A 210 2.76 20.52 -6.57
CA GLY A 210 1.75 21.28 -5.82
C GLY A 210 0.92 20.39 -4.89
N PRO A 211 -0.37 20.70 -4.69
CA PRO A 211 -1.24 19.94 -3.78
C PRO A 211 -1.53 18.52 -4.26
N ASN A 212 -0.97 18.11 -5.38
CA ASN A 212 -1.12 16.78 -5.95
C ASN A 212 0.03 15.83 -5.57
N ASP A 213 1.05 16.32 -4.84
CA ASP A 213 2.11 15.47 -4.30
C ASP A 213 1.76 15.07 -2.85
N PRO A 214 1.29 13.84 -2.63
CA PRO A 214 0.80 13.42 -1.33
C PRO A 214 1.93 12.92 -0.43
N HIS A 215 2.97 13.72 -0.20
CA HIS A 215 4.09 13.35 0.66
C HIS A 215 4.31 14.38 1.77
N TRP A 216 4.84 13.92 2.90
CA TRP A 216 5.40 14.82 3.90
C TRP A 216 6.66 15.51 3.37
N ARG A 217 6.86 16.75 3.75
CA ARG A 217 8.02 17.56 3.33
C ARG A 217 9.33 16.92 3.77
N LEU A 218 10.13 16.47 2.83
CA LEU A 218 11.40 15.77 3.06
C LEU A 218 12.33 16.56 3.98
N SER A 219 12.46 17.88 3.78
CA SER A 219 13.33 18.75 4.58
C SER A 219 12.92 18.85 6.07
N VAL A 220 11.69 18.50 6.41
CA VAL A 220 11.16 18.50 7.78
C VAL A 220 11.15 17.07 8.36
N PHE A 221 10.69 16.09 7.59
CA PHE A 221 10.41 14.74 8.09
C PHE A 221 11.58 13.76 7.94
N GLY A 222 12.52 14.02 7.05
CA GLY A 222 13.77 13.26 6.94
C GLY A 222 13.64 11.83 6.47
N ASP A 223 13.38 10.87 7.34
CA ASP A 223 13.30 9.44 7.05
C ASP A 223 11.94 8.83 7.41
N GLU A 224 10.92 9.67 7.60
CA GLU A 224 9.56 9.22 7.85
C GLU A 224 9.01 8.39 6.68
N LEU A 225 8.05 7.50 6.93
CA LEU A 225 7.52 6.57 5.94
C LEU A 225 6.94 7.26 4.69
N MET A 226 6.15 8.33 4.86
CA MET A 226 5.40 8.98 3.77
C MET A 226 6.11 10.20 3.18
N ILE A 227 7.44 10.23 3.20
CA ILE A 227 8.23 11.17 2.41
C ILE A 227 8.44 10.68 0.98
N SER A 228 8.75 11.58 0.05
CA SER A 228 8.90 11.27 -1.40
C SER A 228 10.19 10.56 -1.80
N VAL A 229 10.97 10.04 -0.86
CA VAL A 229 12.28 9.42 -1.13
C VAL A 229 12.46 8.15 -0.32
N VAL A 230 12.97 7.10 -0.95
CA VAL A 230 13.49 5.93 -0.25
C VAL A 230 15.00 5.87 -0.47
N GLY A 231 15.78 5.67 0.59
CA GLY A 231 17.23 5.65 0.49
C GLY A 231 17.88 4.58 1.35
N ARG A 232 19.12 4.22 0.99
CA ARG A 232 19.94 3.33 1.79
C ARG A 232 20.15 3.92 3.19
N GLY A 233 19.80 3.17 4.23
CA GLY A 233 19.93 3.59 5.62
C GLY A 233 18.75 4.39 6.16
N LEU A 234 17.73 4.70 5.35
CA LEU A 234 16.48 5.24 5.84
C LEU A 234 15.67 4.10 6.49
N LYS A 235 15.14 4.38 7.68
CA LYS A 235 14.35 3.41 8.43
C LYS A 235 12.89 3.37 7.99
N SER A 236 12.42 4.45 7.35
CA SER A 236 11.03 4.66 6.93
C SER A 236 10.02 4.35 8.07
N PRO A 237 10.17 4.96 9.26
CA PRO A 237 9.29 4.71 10.38
C PRO A 237 7.87 5.19 10.10
N LEU A 238 6.88 4.38 10.46
CA LEU A 238 5.47 4.76 10.48
C LEU A 238 5.25 5.64 11.74
N SER A 239 5.28 6.96 11.56
CA SER A 239 5.14 7.90 12.67
C SER A 239 3.71 8.01 13.20
N SER A 240 3.56 8.51 14.43
CA SER A 240 2.24 8.89 14.97
C SER A 240 1.59 10.03 14.19
N ILE A 241 2.37 10.84 13.48
CA ILE A 241 1.88 11.92 12.61
C ILE A 241 1.16 11.34 11.41
N THR A 242 1.76 10.35 10.72
CA THR A 242 1.12 9.63 9.62
C THR A 242 -0.11 8.86 10.11
N LEU A 243 -0.05 8.22 11.26
CA LEU A 243 -1.23 7.59 11.86
C LEU A 243 -2.32 8.62 12.19
N GLY A 244 -1.96 9.81 12.66
CA GLY A 244 -2.88 10.92 12.88
C GLY A 244 -3.56 11.39 11.59
N PHE A 245 -2.84 11.42 10.47
CA PHE A 245 -3.44 11.67 9.15
C PHE A 245 -4.55 10.66 8.84
N PHE A 246 -4.32 9.38 9.04
CA PHE A 246 -5.33 8.35 8.78
C PHE A 246 -6.54 8.49 9.72
N GLN A 247 -6.34 8.92 10.96
CA GLN A 247 -7.45 9.24 11.86
C GLN A 247 -8.27 10.42 11.37
N ASP A 248 -7.62 11.46 10.88
CA ASP A 248 -8.27 12.68 10.37
C ASP A 248 -9.09 12.41 9.10
N ILE A 249 -8.71 11.44 8.28
CA ILE A 249 -9.48 11.03 7.11
C ILE A 249 -10.56 9.98 7.42
N GLY A 250 -10.66 9.49 8.67
CA GLY A 250 -11.83 8.72 9.12
C GLY A 250 -11.58 7.25 9.48
N TYR A 251 -10.34 6.79 9.56
CA TYR A 251 -10.03 5.49 10.15
C TYR A 251 -10.09 5.55 11.68
N ASN A 252 -10.38 4.41 12.32
CA ASN A 252 -10.06 4.22 13.74
C ASN A 252 -8.57 3.82 13.81
N VAL A 253 -7.80 4.52 14.61
CA VAL A 253 -6.35 4.39 14.62
C VAL A 253 -5.84 4.04 16.01
N ASP A 254 -4.93 3.08 16.09
CA ASP A 254 -4.12 2.82 17.27
C ASP A 254 -2.78 3.55 17.18
N LEU A 255 -2.69 4.72 17.77
CA LEU A 255 -1.47 5.52 17.79
C LEU A 255 -0.32 4.86 18.58
N SER A 256 -0.62 3.89 19.46
CA SER A 256 0.40 3.23 20.27
C SER A 256 1.32 2.29 19.47
N VAL A 257 0.92 1.94 18.26
CA VAL A 257 1.71 1.10 17.36
C VAL A 257 2.65 1.90 16.45
N ALA A 258 2.71 3.21 16.59
CA ALA A 258 3.69 4.04 15.87
C ALA A 258 5.12 3.59 16.18
N ASP A 259 5.98 3.69 15.16
CA ASP A 259 7.40 3.48 15.37
C ASP A 259 8.02 4.68 16.12
N PRO A 260 9.08 4.48 16.92
CA PRO A 260 9.83 5.58 17.48
C PRO A 260 10.35 6.50 16.36
N TYR A 261 9.93 7.75 16.41
CA TYR A 261 10.28 8.75 15.43
C TYR A 261 10.36 10.13 16.06
N GLU A 262 11.30 10.94 15.61
CA GLU A 262 11.42 12.34 16.02
C GLU A 262 11.60 13.22 14.79
N VAL A 263 10.83 14.29 14.72
CA VAL A 263 11.04 15.32 13.70
C VAL A 263 12.35 16.05 14.02
N VAL A 264 13.31 15.99 13.11
CA VAL A 264 14.59 16.68 13.28
C VAL A 264 14.40 18.16 12.98
N PRO A 265 14.71 19.08 13.93
CA PRO A 265 14.55 20.51 13.70
C PRO A 265 15.37 20.97 12.49
N PHE A 266 14.74 21.73 11.61
CA PHE A 266 15.43 22.38 10.49
C PHE A 266 16.04 23.72 10.97
N PHE A 267 17.33 23.75 11.17
CA PHE A 267 18.06 24.96 11.45
C PHE A 267 18.77 25.51 10.20
N GLY A 268 18.00 25.92 9.18
CA GLY A 268 18.49 26.78 8.10
C GLY A 268 19.73 26.31 7.32
N GLY A 269 19.99 25.02 7.21
CA GLY A 269 21.06 24.44 6.41
C GLY A 269 20.53 23.30 5.53
N ASP A 270 21.14 23.07 4.39
CA ASP A 270 20.84 21.90 3.58
C ASP A 270 20.94 20.65 4.45
N ARG A 271 19.82 19.95 4.63
CA ARG A 271 19.84 18.66 5.31
C ARG A 271 20.67 17.73 4.44
N ILE A 272 21.86 17.38 4.92
CA ILE A 272 22.69 16.37 4.27
C ILE A 272 21.96 15.05 4.50
N LEU A 273 21.25 14.57 3.47
CA LEU A 273 20.77 13.19 3.48
C LEU A 273 21.99 12.28 3.66
N PRO A 274 21.86 11.15 4.38
CA PRO A 274 22.98 10.22 4.53
C PRO A 274 23.62 9.95 3.18
N GLU A 275 24.97 9.91 3.15
CA GLU A 275 25.72 9.65 1.93
C GLU A 275 25.22 8.34 1.29
N GLY A 276 24.74 8.41 0.05
CA GLY A 276 24.06 7.29 -0.63
C GLY A 276 22.54 7.35 -0.64
N SER A 277 21.91 8.39 -0.06
CA SER A 277 20.51 8.68 -0.33
C SER A 277 20.40 9.10 -1.79
N LEU A 278 19.61 8.38 -2.56
CA LEU A 278 19.46 8.62 -3.99
C LEU A 278 18.62 9.89 -4.17
N ARG A 279 19.27 11.02 -4.47
CA ARG A 279 18.61 12.32 -4.74
C ARG A 279 17.70 12.31 -5.97
N ASN A 280 17.74 11.24 -6.77
CA ASN A 280 17.12 11.20 -8.09
C ASN A 280 16.19 10.03 -8.34
N ASP A 281 15.85 9.22 -7.33
CA ASP A 281 15.16 7.96 -7.57
C ASP A 281 13.64 8.08 -7.68
N PHE A 282 13.10 9.26 -7.46
CA PHE A 282 11.69 9.55 -7.68
C PHE A 282 11.53 10.82 -8.54
N GLN A 283 11.84 10.72 -9.83
CA GLN A 283 11.03 11.47 -10.77
C GLN A 283 9.77 10.64 -10.96
N GLU A 284 8.70 10.98 -10.26
CA GLU A 284 7.38 10.68 -10.78
C GLU A 284 7.29 11.30 -12.16
N THR A 285 7.68 10.53 -13.17
CA THR A 285 7.24 10.81 -14.53
C THR A 285 5.73 10.82 -14.43
N THR A 286 5.10 11.85 -14.94
CA THR A 286 3.66 12.12 -14.94
C THR A 286 2.87 10.85 -14.63
N PRO A 287 2.22 10.74 -13.46
CA PRO A 287 1.55 9.50 -13.09
C PRO A 287 0.63 9.10 -14.24
N PRO A 288 0.52 7.80 -14.57
CA PRO A 288 -0.44 7.36 -15.56
C PRO A 288 -1.74 8.04 -15.18
N LYS A 289 -2.46 8.64 -16.15
CA LYS A 289 -3.68 9.40 -15.90
C LYS A 289 -4.65 8.48 -15.15
N PHE A 290 -4.53 8.47 -13.82
CA PHE A 290 -5.51 7.82 -12.97
C PHE A 290 -6.83 8.53 -13.23
N VAL A 291 -7.80 7.78 -13.67
CA VAL A 291 -9.17 8.28 -13.71
C VAL A 291 -9.48 8.74 -12.29
N SER A 292 -9.89 9.98 -12.11
CA SER A 292 -10.25 10.50 -10.79
C SER A 292 -11.08 9.48 -10.03
N PRO A 293 -10.81 9.21 -8.74
CA PRO A 293 -11.54 8.22 -7.98
C PRO A 293 -13.03 8.42 -8.17
N LEU A 294 -13.73 7.42 -8.72
CA LEU A 294 -15.19 7.51 -8.86
C LEU A 294 -15.80 7.06 -7.54
N VAL A 295 -16.62 7.93 -6.96
CA VAL A 295 -17.44 7.57 -5.79
C VAL A 295 -18.48 6.55 -6.25
N VAL A 296 -18.49 5.38 -5.62
CA VAL A 296 -19.54 4.37 -5.86
C VAL A 296 -20.81 4.86 -5.16
N ARG A 297 -21.89 5.03 -5.92
CA ARG A 297 -23.22 5.39 -5.41
C ARG A 297 -24.04 4.15 -5.14
#